data_f46e05acc7f16ea30b51050a108f42be
#
_entry.id   f46e05acc7f16ea30b51050a108f42be
#
_cell.length_a   1.000
_cell.length_b   1.000
_cell.length_c   1.000
_cell.angle_alpha   90.00
_cell.angle_beta   90.00
_cell.angle_gamma   90.00
#
_symmetry.space_group_name_H-M   'P 1'
#
loop_
_entity.id
_entity.type
_entity.pdbx_description
1 polymer ?
#
loop_
_entity_poly.entity_id
_entity_poly.type
_entity_poly.pdbx_seq_one_letter_code
_entity_poly.pdbx_strand_id
1 'polypeptide(L)'
;FLEKIIVTPSHHRVHHAINKIYVDKNYASIFIFWDFIFGTFQKELDNETPVYGILKPARTWNPIYINFMHLIQLFKDAIRAKKWKDKFKIWFMHTGWRPKDVEKLYPLDIITNPHEYVKYETKKDSFLSIWSCFQLLIHLGMQFHLIYLLNFIEGDDFNVKMILSGYQMLILYGIFFTFSIGSFTSLMDQSRFSLIVESIKNSIGFIIVFYFQETLNIFQGIYLPKSVVVLYLII
;
A
#
# COMPACT_ATOMS: atom_id res chain seq x y z
N PHE A 1 -26.43 -24.75 -13.70
CA PHE A 1 -27.27 -23.60 -14.08
C PHE A 1 -26.81 -22.31 -13.39
N LEU A 2 -26.63 -22.35 -12.07
CA LEU A 2 -26.21 -21.16 -11.28
C LEU A 2 -24.88 -20.56 -11.73
N GLU A 3 -23.94 -21.36 -12.19
CA GLU A 3 -22.63 -20.91 -12.71
C GLU A 3 -22.72 -20.00 -13.95
N LYS A 4 -23.87 -19.94 -14.63
CA LYS A 4 -24.12 -19.01 -15.75
C LYS A 4 -24.70 -17.68 -15.30
N ILE A 5 -25.11 -17.57 -14.03
CA ILE A 5 -25.75 -16.38 -13.48
C ILE A 5 -24.86 -15.72 -12.44
N ILE A 6 -24.33 -16.53 -11.49
CA ILE A 6 -23.59 -16.07 -10.32
C ILE A 6 -22.11 -16.43 -10.45
N VAL A 7 -21.23 -15.54 -9.99
CA VAL A 7 -19.78 -15.79 -9.87
C VAL A 7 -19.55 -16.91 -8.86
N THR A 8 -18.79 -17.92 -9.26
CA THR A 8 -18.40 -19.05 -8.42
C THR A 8 -16.93 -18.92 -8.00
N PRO A 9 -16.46 -19.69 -7.00
CA PRO A 9 -15.04 -19.74 -6.66
C PRO A 9 -14.12 -20.06 -7.84
N SER A 10 -14.59 -20.90 -8.80
CA SER A 10 -13.84 -21.21 -10.02
C SER A 10 -13.65 -19.96 -10.91
N HIS A 11 -14.71 -19.18 -11.12
CA HIS A 11 -14.63 -17.92 -11.87
C HIS A 11 -13.67 -16.92 -11.19
N HIS A 12 -13.70 -16.87 -9.88
CA HIS A 12 -12.84 -15.98 -9.08
C HIS A 12 -11.36 -16.40 -9.10
N ARG A 13 -11.07 -17.72 -9.12
CA ARG A 13 -9.71 -18.22 -9.31
C ARG A 13 -9.14 -17.79 -10.66
N VAL A 14 -9.92 -17.89 -11.73
CA VAL A 14 -9.55 -17.39 -13.07
C VAL A 14 -9.27 -15.88 -13.04
N HIS A 15 -10.14 -15.10 -12.39
CA HIS A 15 -9.96 -13.65 -12.27
C HIS A 15 -8.63 -13.26 -11.62
N HIS A 16 -8.19 -14.00 -10.60
CA HIS A 16 -6.94 -13.73 -9.91
C HIS A 16 -5.70 -14.36 -10.54
N ALA A 17 -5.85 -15.08 -11.64
CA ALA A 17 -4.76 -15.80 -12.28
C ALA A 17 -4.00 -14.92 -13.29
N ILE A 18 -2.68 -15.11 -13.33
CA ILE A 18 -1.76 -14.42 -14.26
C ILE A 18 -1.42 -15.27 -15.49
N ASN A 19 -1.98 -16.47 -15.62
CA ASN A 19 -1.84 -17.29 -16.80
C ASN A 19 -2.36 -16.54 -18.03
N LYS A 20 -1.65 -16.59 -19.14
CA LYS A 20 -1.98 -15.81 -20.35
C LYS A 20 -3.43 -15.94 -20.81
N ILE A 21 -4.03 -17.13 -20.64
CA ILE A 21 -5.42 -17.39 -21.01
C ILE A 21 -6.44 -16.77 -20.04
N TYR A 22 -6.03 -16.49 -18.79
CA TYR A 22 -6.88 -16.00 -17.71
C TYR A 22 -6.76 -14.49 -17.48
N VAL A 23 -5.70 -13.87 -18.01
CA VAL A 23 -5.52 -12.40 -17.87
C VAL A 23 -6.71 -11.67 -18.51
N ASP A 24 -7.19 -10.64 -17.80
CA ASP A 24 -8.34 -9.80 -18.21
C ASP A 24 -9.64 -10.58 -18.42
N LYS A 25 -9.89 -11.56 -17.56
CA LYS A 25 -11.11 -12.38 -17.57
C LYS A 25 -11.91 -12.27 -16.26
N ASN A 26 -13.21 -12.57 -16.36
CA ASN A 26 -14.16 -12.72 -15.25
C ASN A 26 -14.18 -11.51 -14.29
N TYR A 27 -14.45 -10.30 -14.81
CA TYR A 27 -14.46 -9.06 -14.03
C TYR A 27 -15.68 -8.88 -13.12
N ALA A 28 -16.76 -9.63 -13.37
CA ALA A 28 -18.00 -9.52 -12.60
C ALA A 28 -17.79 -9.91 -11.13
N SER A 29 -18.34 -9.10 -10.21
CA SER A 29 -18.26 -9.37 -8.78
C SER A 29 -19.34 -10.35 -8.29
N ILE A 30 -20.58 -10.27 -8.85
CA ILE A 30 -21.73 -11.07 -8.41
C ILE A 30 -22.32 -11.85 -9.59
N PHE A 31 -22.63 -11.17 -10.70
CA PHE A 31 -23.33 -11.76 -11.81
C PHE A 31 -22.42 -11.99 -13.01
N ILE A 32 -22.02 -13.24 -13.24
CA ILE A 32 -21.09 -13.63 -14.31
C ILE A 32 -21.65 -13.39 -15.74
N PHE A 33 -22.96 -13.24 -15.88
CA PHE A 33 -23.56 -12.96 -17.19
C PHE A 33 -23.03 -11.68 -17.83
N TRP A 34 -22.53 -10.73 -17.05
CA TRP A 34 -21.86 -9.54 -17.61
C TRP A 34 -20.61 -9.91 -18.39
N ASP A 35 -19.82 -10.86 -17.90
CA ASP A 35 -18.64 -11.33 -18.63
C ASP A 35 -19.01 -12.04 -19.93
N PHE A 36 -20.14 -12.72 -19.99
CA PHE A 36 -20.65 -13.28 -21.25
C PHE A 36 -21.06 -12.18 -22.24
N ILE A 37 -21.74 -11.12 -21.77
CA ILE A 37 -22.16 -9.99 -22.62
C ILE A 37 -20.95 -9.23 -23.18
N PHE A 38 -19.93 -8.99 -22.34
CA PHE A 38 -18.73 -8.22 -22.74
C PHE A 38 -17.62 -9.10 -23.34
N GLY A 39 -17.79 -10.42 -23.44
CA GLY A 39 -16.81 -11.34 -24.02
C GLY A 39 -15.56 -11.54 -23.15
N THR A 40 -15.66 -11.25 -21.87
CA THR A 40 -14.58 -11.42 -20.88
C THR A 40 -14.69 -12.72 -20.10
N PHE A 41 -15.72 -13.55 -20.35
CA PHE A 41 -15.88 -14.83 -19.68
C PHE A 41 -14.78 -15.83 -20.09
N GLN A 42 -14.22 -16.50 -19.07
CA GLN A 42 -13.32 -17.63 -19.25
C GLN A 42 -13.59 -18.69 -18.15
N LYS A 43 -13.85 -19.92 -18.58
CA LYS A 43 -13.94 -21.05 -17.68
C LYS A 43 -12.55 -21.48 -17.22
N GLU A 44 -12.43 -21.90 -15.97
CA GLU A 44 -11.24 -22.58 -15.47
C GLU A 44 -11.03 -23.90 -16.24
N LEU A 45 -9.82 -24.12 -16.74
CA LEU A 45 -9.45 -25.29 -17.52
C LEU A 45 -8.75 -26.33 -16.66
N ASP A 46 -9.07 -27.59 -16.85
CA ASP A 46 -8.49 -28.71 -16.10
C ASP A 46 -6.98 -28.90 -16.39
N ASN A 47 -6.54 -28.52 -17.60
CA ASN A 47 -5.16 -28.63 -18.05
C ASN A 47 -4.31 -27.38 -17.81
N GLU A 48 -4.86 -26.31 -17.25
CA GLU A 48 -4.16 -25.05 -16.97
C GLU A 48 -4.46 -24.58 -15.55
N THR A 49 -3.60 -24.96 -14.62
CA THR A 49 -3.77 -24.59 -13.20
C THR A 49 -3.59 -23.09 -13.01
N PRO A 50 -4.55 -22.38 -12.37
CA PRO A 50 -4.43 -20.95 -12.10
C PRO A 50 -3.23 -20.63 -11.20
N VAL A 51 -2.36 -19.75 -11.66
CA VAL A 51 -1.25 -19.17 -10.90
C VAL A 51 -1.66 -17.78 -10.47
N TYR A 52 -1.79 -17.56 -9.16
CA TYR A 52 -2.28 -16.29 -8.62
C TYR A 52 -1.20 -15.23 -8.53
N GLY A 53 -1.58 -13.99 -8.82
CA GLY A 53 -0.67 -12.85 -8.71
C GLY A 53 -1.11 -11.67 -9.55
N ILE A 54 -0.14 -10.78 -9.80
CA ILE A 54 -0.27 -9.67 -10.73
C ILE A 54 0.90 -9.71 -11.71
N LEU A 55 0.69 -9.33 -12.95
CA LEU A 55 1.72 -9.40 -14.01
C LEU A 55 2.97 -8.58 -13.68
N LYS A 56 2.83 -7.51 -12.92
CA LYS A 56 3.93 -6.66 -12.44
C LYS A 56 3.90 -6.60 -10.91
N PRO A 57 4.51 -7.56 -10.21
CA PRO A 57 4.56 -7.53 -8.74
C PRO A 57 5.41 -6.37 -8.23
N ALA A 58 5.02 -5.82 -7.09
CA ALA A 58 5.70 -4.66 -6.49
C ALA A 58 7.11 -4.99 -5.98
N ARG A 59 7.37 -6.24 -5.61
CA ARG A 59 8.65 -6.72 -5.02
C ARG A 59 9.14 -5.83 -3.88
N THR A 60 8.24 -5.49 -2.96
CA THR A 60 8.49 -4.70 -1.75
C THR A 60 7.44 -5.00 -0.69
N TRP A 61 7.78 -4.81 0.56
CA TRP A 61 6.85 -4.84 1.70
C TRP A 61 6.22 -3.47 1.99
N ASN A 62 6.64 -2.40 1.27
CA ASN A 62 6.16 -1.05 1.50
C ASN A 62 4.73 -0.85 0.97
N PRO A 63 3.70 -0.77 1.85
CA PRO A 63 2.31 -0.65 1.42
C PRO A 63 2.03 0.70 0.76
N ILE A 64 2.76 1.75 1.12
CA ILE A 64 2.61 3.08 0.50
C ILE A 64 3.02 2.98 -0.97
N TYR A 65 4.21 2.41 -1.24
CA TYR A 65 4.66 2.21 -2.62
C TYR A 65 3.71 1.30 -3.41
N ILE A 66 3.23 0.20 -2.82
CA ILE A 66 2.29 -0.73 -3.47
C ILE A 66 1.03 -0.01 -3.93
N ASN A 67 0.45 0.85 -3.07
CA ASN A 67 -0.76 1.60 -3.41
C ASN A 67 -0.54 2.65 -4.50
N PHE A 68 0.63 3.27 -4.56
CA PHE A 68 0.92 4.34 -5.51
C PHE A 68 1.75 3.90 -6.73
N MET A 69 2.21 2.65 -6.80
CA MET A 69 3.13 2.20 -7.86
C MET A 69 2.57 2.39 -9.29
N HIS A 70 1.26 2.19 -9.46
CA HIS A 70 0.62 2.40 -10.76
C HIS A 70 0.61 3.89 -11.13
N LEU A 71 0.21 4.75 -10.22
CA LEU A 71 0.21 6.20 -10.41
C LEU A 71 1.63 6.73 -10.69
N ILE A 72 2.62 6.27 -9.92
CA ILE A 72 4.03 6.59 -10.14
C ILE A 72 4.49 6.15 -11.54
N GLN A 73 4.04 4.98 -12.01
CA GLN A 73 4.35 4.51 -13.37
C GLN A 73 3.72 5.40 -14.45
N LEU A 74 2.46 5.81 -14.26
CA LEU A 74 1.77 6.74 -15.18
C LEU A 74 2.53 8.07 -15.29
N PHE A 75 2.93 8.67 -14.16
CA PHE A 75 3.73 9.90 -14.16
C PHE A 75 5.08 9.71 -14.86
N LYS A 76 5.80 8.61 -14.58
CA LYS A 76 7.06 8.30 -15.25
C LYS A 76 6.90 8.19 -16.75
N ASP A 77 5.86 7.50 -17.21
CA ASP A 77 5.60 7.29 -18.64
C ASP A 77 5.13 8.58 -19.31
N ALA A 78 4.32 9.41 -18.64
CA ALA A 78 3.92 10.73 -19.15
C ALA A 78 5.13 11.68 -19.32
N ILE A 79 6.06 11.69 -18.35
CA ILE A 79 7.30 12.50 -18.45
C ILE A 79 8.17 12.01 -19.60
N ARG A 80 8.34 10.68 -19.76
CA ARG A 80 9.21 10.02 -20.74
C ARG A 80 8.68 10.08 -22.16
N ALA A 81 7.36 10.19 -22.36
CA ALA A 81 6.74 10.24 -23.68
C ALA A 81 7.27 11.44 -24.48
N LYS A 82 7.69 11.20 -25.73
CA LYS A 82 8.21 12.24 -26.61
C LYS A 82 7.13 13.18 -27.13
N LYS A 83 5.94 12.63 -27.42
CA LYS A 83 4.82 13.39 -28.01
C LYS A 83 3.94 13.96 -26.90
N TRP A 84 3.65 15.26 -26.95
CA TRP A 84 2.73 15.92 -26.03
C TRP A 84 1.34 15.27 -25.98
N LYS A 85 0.83 14.84 -27.15
CA LYS A 85 -0.45 14.13 -27.25
C LYS A 85 -0.45 12.86 -26.37
N ASP A 86 0.64 12.12 -26.34
CA ASP A 86 0.74 10.87 -25.58
C ASP A 86 0.88 11.14 -24.08
N LYS A 87 1.48 12.27 -23.67
CA LYS A 87 1.53 12.72 -22.27
C LYS A 87 0.15 12.94 -21.64
N PHE A 88 -0.80 13.45 -22.46
CA PHE A 88 -2.18 13.61 -22.02
C PHE A 88 -3.00 12.33 -22.20
N LYS A 89 -2.81 11.62 -23.30
CA LYS A 89 -3.58 10.42 -23.66
C LYS A 89 -3.45 9.32 -22.60
N ILE A 90 -2.28 9.16 -21.96
CA ILE A 90 -2.02 8.12 -20.97
C ILE A 90 -2.99 8.16 -19.77
N TRP A 91 -3.56 9.32 -19.45
CA TRP A 91 -4.49 9.48 -18.32
C TRP A 91 -5.91 9.01 -18.62
N PHE A 92 -6.25 8.82 -19.90
CA PHE A 92 -7.60 8.49 -20.37
C PHE A 92 -7.69 7.15 -21.11
N MET A 93 -6.56 6.48 -21.29
CA MET A 93 -6.53 5.18 -21.95
C MET A 93 -6.79 4.05 -20.95
N HIS A 94 -7.15 2.88 -21.50
CA HIS A 94 -7.34 1.68 -20.69
C HIS A 94 -6.09 1.32 -19.89
N THR A 95 -6.28 0.63 -18.78
CA THR A 95 -5.20 0.17 -17.91
C THR A 95 -4.17 -0.65 -18.70
N GLY A 96 -2.89 -0.39 -18.47
CA GLY A 96 -1.78 -1.04 -19.16
C GLY A 96 -1.39 -0.40 -20.50
N TRP A 97 -2.16 0.56 -21.03
CA TRP A 97 -1.74 1.28 -22.22
C TRP A 97 -0.50 2.15 -21.95
N ARG A 98 0.46 2.09 -22.86
CA ARG A 98 1.69 2.91 -22.82
C ARG A 98 2.00 3.49 -24.20
N PRO A 99 2.63 4.69 -24.26
CA PRO A 99 3.16 5.19 -25.54
C PRO A 99 4.19 4.23 -26.12
N LYS A 100 4.12 3.97 -27.44
CA LYS A 100 5.00 2.99 -28.11
C LYS A 100 6.49 3.29 -27.96
N ASP A 101 6.87 4.56 -27.93
CA ASP A 101 8.25 5.00 -27.71
C ASP A 101 8.72 4.70 -26.28
N VAL A 102 7.84 4.91 -25.29
CA VAL A 102 8.13 4.60 -23.89
C VAL A 102 8.19 3.09 -23.66
N GLU A 103 7.25 2.33 -24.21
CA GLU A 103 7.23 0.88 -24.12
C GLU A 103 8.52 0.24 -24.68
N LYS A 104 8.99 0.74 -25.82
CA LYS A 104 10.22 0.25 -26.46
C LYS A 104 11.49 0.61 -25.70
N LEU A 105 11.58 1.84 -25.17
CA LEU A 105 12.79 2.34 -24.50
C LEU A 105 12.86 1.96 -23.01
N TYR A 106 11.71 1.75 -22.39
CA TYR A 106 11.57 1.46 -20.96
C TYR A 106 10.60 0.29 -20.74
N PRO A 107 10.95 -0.92 -21.21
CA PRO A 107 10.09 -2.09 -21.01
C PRO A 107 9.80 -2.31 -19.52
N LEU A 108 8.61 -2.79 -19.20
CA LEU A 108 8.28 -3.20 -17.84
C LEU A 108 8.77 -4.63 -17.61
N ASP A 109 9.26 -4.87 -16.39
CA ASP A 109 9.54 -6.23 -15.92
C ASP A 109 8.21 -6.89 -15.55
N ILE A 110 7.65 -7.64 -16.49
CA ILE A 110 6.39 -8.38 -16.32
C ILE A 110 6.67 -9.88 -16.31
N ILE A 111 5.83 -10.61 -15.57
CA ILE A 111 5.90 -12.07 -15.54
C ILE A 111 5.45 -12.60 -16.90
N THR A 112 6.35 -13.26 -17.63
CA THR A 112 6.08 -13.90 -18.92
C THR A 112 5.70 -15.36 -18.79
N ASN A 113 6.29 -16.08 -17.83
CA ASN A 113 5.95 -17.45 -17.50
C ASN A 113 5.36 -17.53 -16.07
N PRO A 114 4.05 -17.70 -15.93
CA PRO A 114 3.39 -17.79 -14.63
C PRO A 114 3.92 -18.91 -13.75
N HIS A 115 4.22 -20.08 -14.33
CA HIS A 115 4.65 -21.27 -13.59
C HIS A 115 6.05 -21.17 -13.01
N GLU A 116 6.87 -20.22 -13.49
CA GLU A 116 8.20 -19.90 -12.96
C GLU A 116 8.18 -18.73 -11.98
N TYR A 117 6.98 -18.19 -11.70
CA TYR A 117 6.85 -17.04 -10.79
C TYR A 117 7.28 -17.41 -9.37
N VAL A 118 8.30 -16.71 -8.89
CA VAL A 118 8.74 -16.79 -7.49
C VAL A 118 8.15 -15.62 -6.72
N LYS A 119 7.41 -15.93 -5.65
CA LYS A 119 6.85 -14.94 -4.75
C LYS A 119 7.98 -14.10 -4.12
N TYR A 120 7.74 -12.78 -4.03
CA TYR A 120 8.68 -11.91 -3.36
C TYR A 120 8.82 -12.28 -1.88
N GLU A 121 10.04 -12.56 -1.47
CA GLU A 121 10.38 -12.86 -0.10
C GLU A 121 11.80 -12.35 0.19
N THR A 122 11.99 -11.76 1.37
CA THR A 122 13.29 -11.33 1.86
C THR A 122 13.76 -12.31 2.92
N LYS A 123 15.04 -12.66 2.88
CA LYS A 123 15.66 -13.49 3.93
C LYS A 123 15.64 -12.70 5.24
N LYS A 124 14.79 -13.12 6.17
CA LYS A 124 14.70 -12.52 7.51
C LYS A 124 15.33 -13.46 8.51
N ASP A 125 16.18 -12.92 9.38
CA ASP A 125 16.59 -13.62 10.58
C ASP A 125 15.48 -13.55 11.65
N SER A 126 15.62 -14.33 12.70
CA SER A 126 14.63 -14.36 13.79
C SER A 126 14.50 -13.01 14.50
N PHE A 127 15.61 -12.27 14.64
CA PHE A 127 15.61 -10.96 15.28
C PHE A 127 14.77 -9.95 14.47
N LEU A 128 15.01 -9.85 13.16
CA LEU A 128 14.26 -8.96 12.28
C LEU A 128 12.77 -9.32 12.23
N SER A 129 12.44 -10.60 12.31
CA SER A 129 11.05 -11.07 12.36
C SER A 129 10.34 -10.63 13.65
N ILE A 130 10.97 -10.82 14.80
CA ILE A 130 10.44 -10.38 16.10
C ILE A 130 10.33 -8.86 16.14
N TRP A 131 11.35 -8.14 15.67
CA TRP A 131 11.36 -6.69 15.59
C TRP A 131 10.23 -6.16 14.70
N SER A 132 9.99 -6.79 13.52
CA SER A 132 8.90 -6.44 12.63
C SER A 132 7.53 -6.64 13.27
N CYS A 133 7.33 -7.74 14.01
CA CYS A 133 6.09 -7.96 14.76
C CYS A 133 5.88 -6.90 15.84
N PHE A 134 6.93 -6.54 16.57
CA PHE A 134 6.87 -5.50 17.60
C PHE A 134 6.51 -4.14 17.00
N GLN A 135 7.17 -3.74 15.90
CA GLN A 135 6.83 -2.53 15.16
C GLN A 135 5.37 -2.52 14.69
N LEU A 136 4.88 -3.64 14.15
CA LEU A 136 3.49 -3.77 13.72
C LEU A 136 2.50 -3.53 14.88
N LEU A 137 2.75 -4.11 16.04
CA LEU A 137 1.90 -3.90 17.23
C LEU A 137 1.88 -2.44 17.67
N ILE A 138 3.02 -1.75 17.62
CA ILE A 138 3.08 -0.30 17.91
C ILE A 138 2.29 0.50 16.90
N HIS A 139 2.41 0.18 15.60
CA HIS A 139 1.64 0.88 14.57
C HIS A 139 0.13 0.67 14.74
N LEU A 140 -0.31 -0.53 15.13
CA LEU A 140 -1.71 -0.76 15.49
C LEU A 140 -2.14 0.11 16.67
N GLY A 141 -1.33 0.19 17.72
CA GLY A 141 -1.59 1.09 18.86
C GLY A 141 -1.67 2.57 18.44
N MET A 142 -0.75 3.03 17.59
CA MET A 142 -0.76 4.38 17.04
C MET A 142 -2.02 4.65 16.20
N GLN A 143 -2.48 3.67 15.41
CA GLN A 143 -3.70 3.79 14.62
C GLN A 143 -4.94 3.96 15.50
N PHE A 144 -5.10 3.13 16.54
CA PHE A 144 -6.20 3.28 17.50
C PHE A 144 -6.15 4.61 18.24
N HIS A 145 -4.95 5.06 18.62
CA HIS A 145 -4.77 6.37 19.26
C HIS A 145 -5.13 7.52 18.31
N LEU A 146 -4.80 7.44 17.02
CA LEU A 146 -5.20 8.44 16.02
C LEU A 146 -6.72 8.54 15.88
N ILE A 147 -7.41 7.40 15.83
CA ILE A 147 -8.88 7.35 15.77
C ILE A 147 -9.50 7.93 17.04
N TYR A 148 -8.92 7.62 18.20
CA TYR A 148 -9.36 8.18 19.48
C TYR A 148 -9.22 9.71 19.50
N LEU A 149 -8.08 10.25 19.06
CA LEU A 149 -7.85 11.70 19.00
C LEU A 149 -8.82 12.40 18.03
N LEU A 150 -9.14 11.78 16.89
CA LEU A 150 -10.13 12.29 15.95
C LEU A 150 -11.50 12.46 16.64
N ASN A 151 -12.01 11.40 17.27
CA ASN A 151 -13.28 11.45 17.97
C ASN A 151 -13.29 12.45 19.16
N PHE A 152 -12.14 12.63 19.82
CA PHE A 152 -11.99 13.58 20.91
C PHE A 152 -12.05 15.03 20.43
N ILE A 153 -11.45 15.37 19.29
CA ILE A 153 -11.45 16.73 18.72
C ILE A 153 -12.84 17.12 18.19
N GLU A 154 -13.64 16.14 17.75
CA GLU A 154 -15.01 16.36 17.27
C GLU A 154 -16.04 16.52 18.41
N GLY A 155 -15.64 16.40 19.68
CA GLY A 155 -16.50 16.61 20.83
C GLY A 155 -16.94 18.09 21.01
N ASP A 156 -18.15 18.30 21.52
CA ASP A 156 -18.86 19.60 21.52
C ASP A 156 -18.25 20.72 22.41
N ASP A 157 -17.23 20.42 23.23
CA ASP A 157 -16.73 21.34 24.26
C ASP A 157 -15.51 22.20 23.84
N PHE A 158 -15.10 22.18 22.57
CA PHE A 158 -13.90 22.87 22.11
C PHE A 158 -14.20 24.17 21.36
N ASN A 159 -13.41 25.22 21.67
CA ASN A 159 -13.44 26.44 20.87
C ASN A 159 -12.71 26.25 19.53
N VAL A 160 -13.02 27.06 18.52
CA VAL A 160 -12.49 26.98 17.15
C VAL A 160 -10.95 26.95 17.09
N LYS A 161 -10.26 27.67 17.98
CA LYS A 161 -8.80 27.74 18.02
C LYS A 161 -8.18 26.40 18.48
N MET A 162 -8.80 25.75 19.47
CA MET A 162 -8.38 24.43 19.97
C MET A 162 -8.63 23.34 18.92
N ILE A 163 -9.78 23.39 18.24
CA ILE A 163 -10.12 22.48 17.15
C ILE A 163 -9.06 22.58 16.03
N LEU A 164 -8.74 23.81 15.59
CA LEU A 164 -7.77 24.02 14.52
C LEU A 164 -6.35 23.52 14.90
N SER A 165 -5.92 23.77 16.13
CA SER A 165 -4.65 23.25 16.66
C SER A 165 -4.65 21.71 16.73
N GLY A 166 -5.79 21.12 17.12
CA GLY A 166 -5.97 19.66 17.15
C GLY A 166 -5.82 19.01 15.78
N TYR A 167 -6.45 19.56 14.74
CA TYR A 167 -6.32 19.06 13.38
C TYR A 167 -4.89 19.19 12.83
N GLN A 168 -4.19 20.27 13.14
CA GLN A 168 -2.77 20.41 12.76
C GLN A 168 -1.91 19.31 13.37
N MET A 169 -2.13 18.99 14.64
CA MET A 169 -1.45 17.89 15.32
C MET A 169 -1.79 16.52 14.71
N LEU A 170 -3.06 16.28 14.38
CA LEU A 170 -3.47 15.04 13.71
C LEU A 170 -2.80 14.86 12.37
N ILE A 171 -2.65 15.92 11.58
CA ILE A 171 -1.96 15.91 10.30
C ILE A 171 -0.48 15.53 10.50
N LEU A 172 0.22 16.18 11.45
CA LEU A 172 1.62 15.87 11.75
C LEU A 172 1.80 14.44 12.25
N TYR A 173 0.89 13.98 13.11
CA TYR A 173 0.89 12.62 13.60
C TYR A 173 0.65 11.60 12.47
N GLY A 174 -0.31 11.86 11.58
CA GLY A 174 -0.59 11.04 10.40
C GLY A 174 0.61 10.97 9.44
N ILE A 175 1.30 12.09 9.23
CA ILE A 175 2.53 12.14 8.42
C ILE A 175 3.63 11.29 9.07
N PHE A 176 3.87 11.45 10.37
CA PHE A 176 4.84 10.67 11.10
C PHE A 176 4.49 9.17 11.10
N PHE A 177 3.23 8.82 11.32
CA PHE A 177 2.73 7.44 11.25
C PHE A 177 2.99 6.81 9.87
N THR A 178 2.67 7.53 8.80
CA THR A 178 2.90 7.07 7.42
C THR A 178 4.39 6.90 7.13
N PHE A 179 5.22 7.84 7.56
CA PHE A 179 6.68 7.76 7.42
C PHE A 179 7.25 6.57 8.20
N SER A 180 6.74 6.32 9.41
CA SER A 180 7.13 5.21 10.27
C SER A 180 6.82 3.84 9.63
N ILE A 181 5.67 3.69 8.96
CA ILE A 181 5.34 2.49 8.17
C ILE A 181 6.37 2.29 7.04
N GLY A 182 6.69 3.36 6.30
CA GLY A 182 7.71 3.30 5.24
C GLY A 182 9.09 2.92 5.76
N SER A 183 9.47 3.41 6.94
CA SER A 183 10.74 3.11 7.59
C SER A 183 10.85 1.63 7.95
N PHE A 184 9.90 1.11 8.72
CA PHE A 184 9.97 -0.29 9.16
C PHE A 184 9.83 -1.28 8.00
N THR A 185 9.04 -0.97 6.97
CA THR A 185 8.93 -1.82 5.78
C THR A 185 10.20 -1.79 4.93
N SER A 186 10.97 -0.69 4.96
CA SER A 186 12.29 -0.63 4.34
C SER A 186 13.32 -1.54 5.03
N LEU A 187 13.20 -1.76 6.34
CA LEU A 187 13.96 -2.79 7.06
C LEU A 187 13.56 -4.21 6.59
N MET A 188 12.26 -4.45 6.44
CA MET A 188 11.75 -5.73 5.91
C MET A 188 12.26 -6.01 4.49
N ASP A 189 12.39 -4.99 3.65
CA ASP A 189 12.95 -5.06 2.31
C ASP A 189 14.49 -5.21 2.29
N GLN A 190 15.15 -5.11 3.46
CA GLN A 190 16.62 -5.09 3.59
C GLN A 190 17.27 -4.03 2.67
N SER A 191 16.61 -2.88 2.56
CA SER A 191 17.12 -1.76 1.78
C SER A 191 18.46 -1.25 2.37
N ARG A 192 19.42 -0.94 1.51
CA ARG A 192 20.74 -0.42 1.93
C ARG A 192 20.67 0.86 2.77
N PHE A 193 19.58 1.61 2.67
CA PHE A 193 19.37 2.84 3.43
C PHE A 193 18.42 2.67 4.63
N SER A 194 17.95 1.46 4.91
CA SER A 194 16.93 1.20 5.93
C SER A 194 17.33 1.70 7.31
N LEU A 195 18.58 1.48 7.74
CA LEU A 195 19.07 1.95 9.04
C LEU A 195 19.13 3.49 9.12
N ILE A 196 19.46 4.17 8.03
CA ILE A 196 19.46 5.64 7.98
C ILE A 196 18.04 6.16 8.11
N VAL A 197 17.09 5.59 7.37
CA VAL A 197 15.67 5.96 7.43
C VAL A 197 15.10 5.72 8.81
N GLU A 198 15.44 4.59 9.44
CA GLU A 198 15.02 4.25 10.80
C GLU A 198 15.59 5.24 11.83
N SER A 199 16.86 5.60 11.71
CA SER A 199 17.50 6.61 12.58
C SER A 199 16.84 7.99 12.44
N ILE A 200 16.51 8.40 11.22
CA ILE A 200 15.79 9.66 10.96
C ILE A 200 14.39 9.61 11.59
N LYS A 201 13.65 8.50 11.41
CA LYS A 201 12.34 8.29 12.02
C LYS A 201 12.41 8.43 13.53
N ASN A 202 13.37 7.75 14.17
CA ASN A 202 13.55 7.79 15.62
C ASN A 202 13.88 9.22 16.09
N SER A 203 14.77 9.92 15.41
CA SER A 203 15.12 11.32 15.72
C SER A 203 13.90 12.26 15.63
N ILE A 204 13.08 12.12 14.59
CA ILE A 204 11.83 12.89 14.44
C ILE A 204 10.85 12.53 15.57
N GLY A 205 10.70 11.25 15.90
CA GLY A 205 9.85 10.79 16.99
C GLY A 205 10.26 11.39 18.33
N PHE A 206 11.56 11.44 18.63
CA PHE A 206 12.08 12.13 19.82
C PHE A 206 11.70 13.60 19.85
N ILE A 207 11.91 14.32 18.74
CA ILE A 207 11.55 15.74 18.64
C ILE A 207 10.06 15.93 18.90
N ILE A 208 9.20 15.11 18.31
CA ILE A 208 7.76 15.18 18.50
C ILE A 208 7.40 14.97 19.96
N VAL A 209 7.94 13.94 20.61
CA VAL A 209 7.64 13.62 22.03
C VAL A 209 8.08 14.74 22.97
N PHE A 210 9.26 15.31 22.76
CA PHE A 210 9.79 16.34 23.65
C PHE A 210 9.26 17.74 23.38
N TYR A 211 9.05 18.09 22.12
CA TYR A 211 8.59 19.44 21.74
C TYR A 211 7.07 19.62 21.97
N PHE A 212 6.27 18.61 21.68
CA PHE A 212 4.81 18.67 21.86
C PHE A 212 4.33 18.15 23.22
N GLN A 213 5.22 17.97 24.18
CA GLN A 213 4.88 17.44 25.51
C GLN A 213 3.76 18.23 26.20
N GLU A 214 3.78 19.57 26.16
CA GLU A 214 2.78 20.41 26.78
C GLU A 214 1.43 20.32 26.06
N THR A 215 1.45 20.26 24.72
CA THR A 215 0.24 20.13 23.91
C THR A 215 -0.40 18.75 24.06
N LEU A 216 0.40 17.68 24.20
CA LEU A 216 -0.11 16.33 24.49
C LEU A 216 -0.72 16.24 25.90
N ASN A 217 -0.29 17.06 26.87
CA ASN A 217 -0.88 17.12 28.21
C ASN A 217 -2.29 17.79 28.22
N ILE A 218 -2.62 18.60 27.22
CA ILE A 218 -3.95 19.21 27.06
C ILE A 218 -4.99 18.18 26.64
N PHE A 219 -4.58 17.16 25.89
CA PHE A 219 -5.41 16.01 25.53
C PHE A 219 -5.34 14.94 26.63
N GLN A 220 -5.96 15.21 27.80
CA GLN A 220 -6.01 14.32 28.96
C GLN A 220 -6.85 13.07 28.67
N GLY A 221 -6.24 12.06 28.03
CA GLY A 221 -6.95 10.80 27.92
C GLY A 221 -6.12 9.69 27.34
N ILE A 222 -5.62 8.78 27.82
CA ILE A 222 -4.78 7.63 27.44
C ILE A 222 -3.35 8.07 27.10
N TYR A 223 -2.58 8.26 28.17
CA TYR A 223 -1.13 8.30 28.09
C TYR A 223 -0.61 6.93 27.61
N LEU A 224 -0.10 6.84 26.38
CA LEU A 224 1.04 5.94 26.22
C LEU A 224 2.14 6.52 27.14
N PRO A 225 2.59 5.81 28.18
CA PRO A 225 3.60 6.34 29.07
C PRO A 225 4.79 6.81 28.24
N LYS A 226 5.29 8.02 28.50
CA LYS A 226 6.48 8.55 27.77
C LYS A 226 7.60 7.51 27.69
N SER A 227 7.76 6.71 28.75
CA SER A 227 8.68 5.59 28.81
C SER A 227 8.51 4.56 27.69
N VAL A 228 7.28 4.26 27.27
CA VAL A 228 7.01 3.29 26.19
C VAL A 228 7.37 3.90 24.82
N VAL A 229 7.03 5.18 24.59
CA VAL A 229 7.39 5.86 23.35
C VAL A 229 8.89 6.08 23.25
N VAL A 230 9.53 6.50 24.36
CA VAL A 230 10.98 6.67 24.44
C VAL A 230 11.68 5.33 24.24
N LEU A 231 11.21 4.26 24.87
CA LEU A 231 11.77 2.93 24.68
C LEU A 231 11.67 2.47 23.23
N TYR A 232 10.54 2.70 22.58
CA TYR A 232 10.36 2.41 21.13
C TYR A 232 11.33 3.16 20.23
N LEU A 233 11.67 4.41 20.58
CA LEU A 233 12.57 5.25 19.77
C LEU A 233 14.05 4.96 20.03
N ILE A 234 14.40 4.30 21.17
CA ILE A 234 15.78 3.96 21.53
C ILE A 234 16.19 2.59 20.98
N ILE A 235 15.26 1.64 20.92
CA ILE A 235 15.49 0.29 20.39
C ILE A 235 15.45 0.29 18.88
#